data_1b1bf2e1671c2783a61ef093f8d0cdaf
#
_entry.id   1b1bf2e1671c2783a61ef093f8d0cdaf
#
_cell.length_a   1.000
_cell.length_b   1.000
_cell.length_c   1.000
_cell.angle_alpha   90.00
_cell.angle_beta   90.00
_cell.angle_gamma   90.00
#
_symmetry.space_group_name_H-M   'P 1'
#
loop_
_entity.id
_entity.type
_entity.pdbx_description
1 polymer ?
#
loop_
_entity_poly.entity_id
_entity_poly.type
_entity_poly.pdbx_seq_one_letter_code
_entity_poly.pdbx_strand_id
1 'polypeptide(L)'
;MPFDERGGVIPNECGRVLGQDGRPLPGVYCAGWIKRGPSGVIGTNKKDATETVRLLLEDAEEGCIGTSPREGRLEVLLEERGVGPVTYAGWEAIDAGERERGTPLGRPRVKFTTWDDLIEAARAGVAGRSS
;
A
#
# COMPACT_ATOMS: atom_id res chain seq x y z
N MET A 1 15.81 0.32 -6.20
CA MET A 1 15.93 -0.14 -4.79
C MET A 1 16.69 -1.45 -4.82
N PRO A 2 17.70 -1.69 -3.97
CA PRO A 2 18.43 -2.96 -3.94
C PRO A 2 17.50 -4.12 -3.58
N PHE A 3 17.75 -5.29 -4.16
CA PHE A 3 17.01 -6.52 -3.83
C PHE A 3 18.00 -7.70 -3.85
N ASP A 4 17.99 -8.50 -2.81
CA ASP A 4 18.75 -9.75 -2.74
C ASP A 4 17.87 -10.90 -3.25
N GLU A 5 18.13 -11.33 -4.48
CA GLU A 5 17.39 -12.41 -5.14
C GLU A 5 17.56 -13.76 -4.43
N ARG A 6 18.71 -14.00 -3.77
CA ARG A 6 18.96 -15.26 -3.05
C ARG A 6 18.20 -15.34 -1.73
N GLY A 7 18.18 -14.22 -1.00
CA GLY A 7 17.43 -14.09 0.25
C GLY A 7 15.94 -13.81 0.04
N GLY A 8 15.55 -13.36 -1.15
CA GLY A 8 14.18 -12.90 -1.41
C GLY A 8 13.79 -11.68 -0.57
N VAL A 9 14.76 -10.80 -0.26
CA VAL A 9 14.59 -9.68 0.65
C VAL A 9 15.15 -8.38 0.08
N ILE A 10 14.64 -7.27 0.58
CA ILE A 10 15.29 -5.97 0.45
C ILE A 10 16.34 -5.88 1.56
N PRO A 11 17.64 -5.58 1.23
CA PRO A 11 18.67 -5.33 2.23
C PRO A 11 18.22 -4.26 3.22
N ASN A 12 18.23 -4.59 4.50
CA ASN A 12 17.74 -3.68 5.54
C ASN A 12 18.43 -3.91 6.88
N GLU A 13 18.41 -2.90 7.72
CA GLU A 13 18.79 -2.96 9.12
C GLU A 13 17.55 -2.71 9.99
N CYS A 14 17.02 -3.79 10.59
CA CYS A 14 15.81 -3.76 11.41
C CYS A 14 14.57 -3.13 10.74
N GLY A 15 14.54 -3.11 9.41
CA GLY A 15 13.48 -2.52 8.61
C GLY A 15 13.84 -1.22 7.90
N ARG A 16 14.93 -0.53 8.26
CA ARG A 16 15.47 0.58 7.48
C ARG A 16 16.12 0.03 6.21
N VAL A 17 15.62 0.39 5.06
CA VAL A 17 16.15 -0.09 3.78
C VAL A 17 17.55 0.46 3.53
N LEU A 18 18.47 -0.41 3.10
CA LEU A 18 19.84 -0.02 2.79
C LEU A 18 20.00 0.30 1.29
N GLY A 19 20.74 1.36 1.00
CA GLY A 19 21.18 1.70 -0.34
C GLY A 19 22.27 0.75 -0.85
N GLN A 20 22.76 0.99 -2.07
CA GLN A 20 23.87 0.23 -2.66
C GLN A 20 25.19 0.43 -1.91
N ASP A 21 25.33 1.52 -1.21
CA ASP A 21 26.48 1.86 -0.35
C ASP A 21 26.39 1.24 1.05
N GLY A 22 25.35 0.44 1.32
CA GLY A 22 25.11 -0.20 2.61
C GLY A 22 24.59 0.76 3.71
N ARG A 23 24.24 2.00 3.38
CA ARG A 23 23.70 2.96 4.34
C ARG A 23 22.16 2.98 4.27
N PRO A 24 21.47 3.27 5.39
CA PRO A 24 20.04 3.47 5.40
C PRO A 24 19.59 4.56 4.43
N LEU A 25 18.56 4.28 3.65
CA LEU A 25 17.87 5.25 2.80
C LEU A 25 16.86 6.03 3.66
N PRO A 26 17.03 7.35 3.85
CA PRO A 26 16.15 8.14 4.71
C PRO A 26 14.68 8.03 4.27
N GLY A 27 13.80 7.72 5.22
CA GLY A 27 12.36 7.63 4.97
C GLY A 27 11.90 6.37 4.23
N VAL A 28 12.78 5.38 3.99
CA VAL A 28 12.42 4.14 3.29
C VAL A 28 12.53 2.96 4.24
N TYR A 29 11.40 2.28 4.42
CA TYR A 29 11.28 1.15 5.35
C TYR A 29 10.65 -0.06 4.67
N CYS A 30 10.93 -1.25 5.21
CA CYS A 30 10.28 -2.50 4.80
C CYS A 30 9.88 -3.33 6.03
N ALA A 31 8.82 -4.14 5.87
CA ALA A 31 8.32 -5.04 6.89
C ALA A 31 7.81 -6.33 6.26
N GLY A 32 7.67 -7.38 7.06
CA GLY A 32 7.14 -8.66 6.61
C GLY A 32 8.15 -9.49 5.83
N TRP A 33 7.69 -10.28 4.89
CA TRP A 33 8.53 -11.22 4.14
C TRP A 33 9.62 -10.54 3.33
N ILE A 34 9.35 -9.38 2.77
CA ILE A 34 10.34 -8.61 2.02
C ILE A 34 11.51 -8.11 2.89
N LYS A 35 11.29 -7.99 4.22
CA LYS A 35 12.32 -7.63 5.21
C LYS A 35 13.18 -8.82 5.62
N ARG A 36 12.59 -9.99 5.86
CA ARG A 36 13.22 -11.13 6.55
C ARG A 36 13.18 -12.47 5.80
N GLY A 37 12.66 -12.49 4.57
CA GLY A 37 12.38 -13.69 3.80
C GLY A 37 11.05 -14.34 4.16
N PRO A 38 10.61 -15.36 3.36
CA PRO A 38 9.31 -16.01 3.50
C PRO A 38 9.28 -17.01 4.67
N SER A 39 9.51 -16.53 5.89
CA SER A 39 9.59 -17.32 7.11
C SER A 39 8.68 -16.75 8.20
N GLY A 40 8.32 -17.62 9.17
CA GLY A 40 7.51 -17.26 10.33
C GLY A 40 6.01 -17.48 10.14
N VAL A 41 5.27 -17.21 11.20
CA VAL A 41 3.80 -17.34 11.31
C VAL A 41 3.14 -15.98 11.42
N ILE A 42 1.80 -15.92 11.42
CA ILE A 42 1.03 -14.66 11.50
C ILE A 42 1.49 -13.75 12.64
N GLY A 43 1.74 -14.30 13.84
CA GLY A 43 2.23 -13.54 15.00
C GLY A 43 3.61 -12.90 14.77
N THR A 44 4.47 -13.53 13.97
CA THR A 44 5.79 -13.00 13.61
C THR A 44 5.65 -11.71 12.77
N ASN A 45 4.69 -11.66 11.85
CA ASN A 45 4.44 -10.48 11.02
C ASN A 45 4.03 -9.27 11.85
N LYS A 46 3.20 -9.47 12.88
CA LYS A 46 2.79 -8.38 13.79
C LYS A 46 3.99 -7.80 14.54
N LYS A 47 4.84 -8.67 15.13
CA LYS A 47 6.04 -8.23 15.85
C LYS A 47 7.00 -7.49 14.94
N ASP A 48 7.24 -8.02 13.75
CA ASP A 48 8.12 -7.45 12.73
C ASP A 48 7.65 -6.06 12.28
N ALA A 49 6.36 -5.91 11.97
CA ALA A 49 5.79 -4.63 11.62
C ALA A 49 5.87 -3.61 12.76
N THR A 50 5.60 -4.03 14.00
CA THR A 50 5.71 -3.17 15.19
C THR A 50 7.14 -2.65 15.36
N GLU A 51 8.15 -3.51 15.19
CA GLU A 51 9.55 -3.10 15.26
C GLU A 51 9.89 -2.03 14.21
N THR A 52 9.49 -2.26 12.95
CA THR A 52 9.75 -1.33 11.86
C THR A 52 9.05 0.02 12.10
N VAL A 53 7.79 0.01 12.54
CA VAL A 53 7.04 1.26 12.84
C VAL A 53 7.68 2.01 14.01
N ARG A 54 8.14 1.32 15.06
CA ARG A 54 8.85 1.97 16.17
C ARG A 54 10.07 2.73 15.70
N LEU A 55 10.90 2.08 14.87
CA LEU A 55 12.10 2.72 14.31
C LEU A 55 11.77 3.89 13.38
N LEU A 56 10.70 3.79 12.59
CA LEU A 56 10.21 4.90 11.76
C LEU A 56 9.82 6.11 12.62
N LEU A 57 9.14 5.88 13.76
CA LEU A 57 8.75 6.95 14.67
C LEU A 57 9.97 7.58 15.35
N GLU A 58 10.95 6.78 15.79
CA GLU A 58 12.23 7.28 16.34
C GLU A 58 12.96 8.15 15.32
N ASP A 59 13.10 7.69 14.08
CA ASP A 59 13.74 8.46 13.00
C ASP A 59 12.98 9.74 12.66
N ALA A 60 11.67 9.76 12.80
CA ALA A 60 10.85 10.95 12.63
C ALA A 60 11.09 11.97 13.75
N GLU A 61 11.16 11.52 15.01
CA GLU A 61 11.46 12.35 16.17
C GLU A 61 12.88 12.95 16.11
N GLU A 62 13.83 12.17 15.60
CA GLU A 62 15.23 12.61 15.39
C GLU A 62 15.41 13.51 14.16
N GLY A 63 14.35 13.73 13.37
CA GLY A 63 14.39 14.52 12.14
C GLY A 63 15.12 13.85 10.98
N CYS A 64 15.37 12.55 11.07
CA CYS A 64 16.04 11.76 10.03
C CYS A 64 15.11 11.48 8.83
N ILE A 65 13.80 11.62 9.01
CA ILE A 65 12.83 11.56 7.94
C ILE A 65 12.57 12.99 7.47
N GLY A 66 12.98 13.29 6.24
CA GLY A 66 12.75 14.60 5.65
C GLY A 66 11.24 14.90 5.58
N THR A 67 10.76 15.76 6.45
CA THR A 67 9.46 16.39 6.35
C THR A 67 9.56 17.57 5.38
N SER A 68 9.82 17.30 4.11
CA SER A 68 9.64 18.34 3.11
C SER A 68 8.16 18.32 2.72
N PRO A 69 7.36 19.31 3.11
CA PRO A 69 6.06 19.48 2.51
C PRO A 69 6.32 19.80 1.04
N ARG A 70 6.28 18.79 0.19
CA ARG A 70 6.14 19.05 -1.24
C ARG A 70 4.78 19.70 -1.40
N GLU A 71 4.77 20.98 -1.76
CA GLU A 71 3.56 21.76 -2.06
C GLU A 71 2.80 21.24 -3.30
N GLY A 72 3.17 20.10 -3.83
CA GLY A 72 2.47 19.44 -4.94
C GLY A 72 1.47 18.43 -4.42
N ARG A 73 0.19 18.67 -4.69
CA ARG A 73 -0.85 17.67 -4.42
C ARG A 73 -0.66 16.51 -5.38
N LEU A 74 -0.63 15.29 -4.85
CA LEU A 74 -0.51 14.07 -5.64
C LEU A 74 -1.64 13.96 -6.67
N GLU A 75 -2.84 14.39 -6.30
CA GLU A 75 -4.02 14.40 -7.17
C GLU A 75 -3.78 15.22 -8.46
N VAL A 76 -3.21 16.41 -8.33
CA VAL A 76 -2.90 17.27 -9.48
C VAL A 76 -1.90 16.59 -10.42
N LEU A 77 -0.85 15.98 -9.84
CA LEU A 77 0.14 15.25 -10.64
C LEU A 77 -0.47 14.05 -11.39
N LEU A 78 -1.41 13.33 -10.75
CA LEU A 78 -2.10 12.20 -11.36
C LEU A 78 -3.04 12.66 -12.48
N GLU A 79 -3.77 13.74 -12.29
CA GLU A 79 -4.63 14.36 -13.30
C GLU A 79 -3.82 14.83 -14.53
N GLU A 80 -2.71 15.54 -14.30
CA GLU A 80 -1.80 15.99 -15.37
C GLU A 80 -1.23 14.82 -16.19
N ARG A 81 -1.08 13.65 -15.57
CA ARG A 81 -0.61 12.43 -16.22
C ARG A 81 -1.72 11.55 -16.80
N GLY A 82 -2.98 11.98 -16.71
CA GLY A 82 -4.13 11.20 -17.15
C GLY A 82 -4.37 9.92 -16.34
N VAL A 83 -3.83 9.84 -15.11
CA VAL A 83 -4.02 8.70 -14.21
C VAL A 83 -5.23 8.97 -13.31
N GLY A 84 -6.28 8.18 -13.49
CA GLY A 84 -7.47 8.22 -12.63
C GLY A 84 -7.36 7.19 -11.49
N PRO A 85 -6.94 7.58 -10.27
CA PRO A 85 -6.83 6.64 -9.17
C PRO A 85 -8.20 6.21 -8.68
N VAL A 86 -8.32 4.95 -8.26
CA VAL A 86 -9.49 4.49 -7.52
C VAL A 86 -9.40 5.01 -6.09
N THR A 87 -10.34 5.88 -5.71
CA THR A 87 -10.45 6.42 -4.36
C THR A 87 -11.02 5.38 -3.40
N TYR A 88 -10.99 5.68 -2.08
CA TYR A 88 -11.64 4.82 -1.09
C TYR A 88 -13.14 4.66 -1.35
N ALA A 89 -13.83 5.75 -1.72
CA ALA A 89 -15.25 5.70 -2.11
C ALA A 89 -15.49 4.81 -3.34
N GLY A 90 -14.59 4.85 -4.32
CA GLY A 90 -14.63 3.93 -5.47
C GLY A 90 -14.42 2.47 -5.05
N TRP A 91 -13.51 2.20 -4.12
CA TRP A 91 -13.33 0.86 -3.56
C TRP A 91 -14.59 0.38 -2.81
N GLU A 92 -15.23 1.22 -2.01
CA GLU A 92 -16.49 0.89 -1.33
C GLU A 92 -17.60 0.53 -2.33
N ALA A 93 -17.66 1.23 -3.47
CA ALA A 93 -18.61 0.91 -4.53
C ALA A 93 -18.33 -0.47 -5.17
N ILE A 94 -17.05 -0.80 -5.40
CA ILE A 94 -16.64 -2.14 -5.85
C ILE A 94 -17.10 -3.19 -4.84
N ASP A 95 -16.80 -3.01 -3.55
CA ASP A 95 -17.15 -3.96 -2.48
C ASP A 95 -18.66 -4.16 -2.39
N ALA A 96 -19.44 -3.08 -2.46
CA ALA A 96 -20.91 -3.13 -2.48
C ALA A 96 -21.44 -3.91 -3.69
N GLY A 97 -20.98 -3.59 -4.90
CA GLY A 97 -21.39 -4.28 -6.11
C GLY A 97 -21.03 -5.78 -6.11
N GLU A 98 -19.88 -6.16 -5.59
CA GLU A 98 -19.52 -7.57 -5.45
C GLU A 98 -20.41 -8.32 -4.47
N ARG A 99 -20.83 -7.69 -3.36
CA ARG A 99 -21.80 -8.27 -2.40
C ARG A 99 -23.19 -8.39 -3.00
N GLU A 100 -23.65 -7.34 -3.69
CA GLU A 100 -24.95 -7.35 -4.37
C GLU A 100 -25.05 -8.45 -5.40
N ARG A 101 -23.99 -8.68 -6.20
CA ARG A 101 -23.90 -9.81 -7.15
C ARG A 101 -23.90 -11.17 -6.45
N GLY A 102 -23.41 -11.26 -5.23
CA GLY A 102 -23.36 -12.49 -4.43
C GLY A 102 -24.73 -12.88 -3.86
N THR A 103 -25.52 -11.89 -3.44
CA THR A 103 -26.79 -12.07 -2.71
C THR A 103 -27.76 -13.05 -3.41
N PRO A 104 -28.10 -12.91 -4.72
CA PRO A 104 -29.02 -13.82 -5.38
C PRO A 104 -28.47 -15.23 -5.54
N LEU A 105 -27.18 -15.44 -5.37
CA LEU A 105 -26.51 -16.73 -5.46
C LEU A 105 -26.23 -17.36 -4.08
N GLY A 106 -26.70 -16.75 -3.00
CA GLY A 106 -26.44 -17.21 -1.64
C GLY A 106 -24.94 -17.15 -1.27
N ARG A 107 -24.14 -16.30 -1.92
CA ARG A 107 -22.70 -16.13 -1.68
C ARG A 107 -22.42 -14.82 -0.96
N PRO A 108 -21.39 -14.75 -0.10
CA PRO A 108 -20.99 -13.51 0.54
C PRO A 108 -20.68 -12.38 -0.45
N ARG A 109 -20.11 -12.74 -1.61
CA ARG A 109 -19.81 -11.84 -2.75
C ARG A 109 -19.51 -12.62 -4.02
N VAL A 110 -19.62 -11.97 -5.17
CA VAL A 110 -19.09 -12.43 -6.45
C VAL A 110 -18.17 -11.35 -6.99
N LYS A 111 -16.88 -11.67 -7.10
CA LYS A 111 -15.84 -10.75 -7.54
C LYS A 111 -16.05 -10.23 -8.96
N PHE A 112 -15.72 -8.98 -9.20
CA PHE A 112 -15.40 -8.53 -10.55
C PHE A 112 -14.09 -9.17 -10.99
N THR A 113 -14.01 -9.62 -12.23
CA THR A 113 -12.86 -10.39 -12.74
C THR A 113 -12.05 -9.66 -13.81
N THR A 114 -12.56 -8.52 -14.30
CA THR A 114 -11.87 -7.69 -15.28
C THR A 114 -11.55 -6.32 -14.70
N TRP A 115 -10.49 -5.68 -15.20
CA TRP A 115 -10.12 -4.33 -14.82
C TRP A 115 -11.20 -3.31 -15.21
N ASP A 116 -11.83 -3.49 -16.37
CA ASP A 116 -12.86 -2.60 -16.88
C ASP A 116 -14.08 -2.58 -15.94
N ASP A 117 -14.57 -3.74 -15.55
CA ASP A 117 -15.69 -3.86 -14.57
C ASP A 117 -15.35 -3.21 -13.22
N LEU A 118 -14.12 -3.39 -12.73
CA LEU A 118 -13.68 -2.81 -11.46
C LEU A 118 -13.65 -1.28 -11.54
N ILE A 119 -13.10 -0.72 -12.63
CA ILE A 119 -12.98 0.72 -12.83
C ILE A 119 -14.37 1.34 -13.05
N GLU A 120 -15.24 0.68 -13.80
CA GLU A 120 -16.62 1.14 -14.03
C GLU A 120 -17.41 1.19 -12.71
N ALA A 121 -17.34 0.11 -11.91
CA ALA A 121 -17.98 0.06 -10.60
C ALA A 121 -17.44 1.16 -9.65
N ALA A 122 -16.13 1.39 -9.64
CA ALA A 122 -15.51 2.44 -8.84
C ALA A 122 -16.01 3.84 -9.22
N ARG A 123 -16.14 4.12 -10.52
CA ARG A 123 -16.59 5.43 -11.05
C ARG A 123 -18.08 5.68 -10.75
N ALA A 124 -18.92 4.66 -10.89
CA ALA A 124 -20.34 4.76 -10.60
C ALA A 124 -20.61 5.17 -9.15
N GLY A 125 -19.84 4.64 -8.19
CA GLY A 125 -19.98 4.98 -6.78
C GLY A 125 -19.55 6.40 -6.41
N VAL A 126 -18.64 7.01 -7.16
CA VAL A 126 -18.22 8.40 -6.94
C VAL A 126 -19.26 9.37 -7.47
N ALA A 127 -19.86 9.08 -8.64
CA ALA A 127 -20.88 9.91 -9.26
C ALA A 127 -22.17 10.00 -8.41
N GLY A 128 -22.55 8.90 -7.74
CA GLY A 128 -23.76 8.84 -6.90
C GLY A 128 -23.68 9.59 -5.56
N ARG A 129 -22.49 10.06 -5.14
CA ARG A 129 -22.28 10.82 -3.89
C ARG A 129 -22.18 12.33 -4.09
N SER A 130 -22.19 12.80 -5.33
CA SER A 130 -22.08 14.23 -5.67
C SER A 130 -23.45 14.91 -5.94
N SER A 131 -24.55 14.23 -5.60
CA SER A 131 -25.93 14.71 -5.77
C SER A 131 -26.61 15.03 -4.44
#